data_064f69b49ccef21bfaa52182e8a98241
#
_entry.id   064f69b49ccef21bfaa52182e8a98241
#
_cell.length_a   1.000
_cell.length_b   1.000
_cell.length_c   1.000
_cell.angle_alpha   90.00
_cell.angle_beta   90.00
_cell.angle_gamma   90.00
#
_symmetry.space_group_name_H-M   'P 1'
#
loop_
_entity.id
_entity.type
_entity.pdbx_description
1 polymer ?
#
loop_
_entity_poly.entity_id
_entity_poly.type
_entity_poly.pdbx_seq_one_letter_code
_entity_poly.pdbx_strand_id
1 'polypeptide(L)'
;RWAASSRDGDMVGGDFPAWLADLTGRGRTFGLTDRRGECIYSACEFYRKCFIERSIRRARRAELVVANHALVMIQAALGGEEGALPRRYVFDEGHHIFDAADNAFSAHLSGQETYELRRWLLGAEGTRSSSASRLRGLKRRLEDFIAADEDLGEAVSHALRATRALAAEGWHQRLAEGRPSGPLESFLSLVRQQVLARAGNIGEGYSLECEPRPPVEGLAEAASALDEALAGLQRPLTRVDELLSGKLDDEAAELDSETRRRIEAILRGLRRRGTLQLGAWRDMLATLEGETPEAFVDWFAIERGDGRELDVGFHRHWIDPTEPFAAAVLEPTHGAVITSATLTDRSGDIERDWQAAETRVGSLHLPNPAIRAQVPSPFDYPAQTRIFVVTDVRKDDLDQVGAAVRELFLASGGGALGLFTAISRLRGVHRRIAGPLDEAGAALLAQHVDGLDVSTLVEIFRAETDSCLLGTDAVRDGVDVPGRSLRLIVFDRVPWPRPDLRHKARRERFGGRAYDEMLTRLKLRQAFGRLVRRADDQGVFVLLDPMMPSRFASAFPEGVEVQRVGLAEAVAQTRAFLTPSP
;
A
#
# COMPACT_ATOMS: atom_id res chain seq x y z
N ARG A 1 10.64 -16.84 -22.37
CA ARG A 1 11.45 -15.91 -23.19
C ARG A 1 11.77 -14.64 -22.41
N TRP A 2 10.77 -13.98 -21.79
CA TRP A 2 11.01 -12.77 -21.00
C TRP A 2 12.11 -12.95 -19.94
N ALA A 3 12.04 -13.98 -19.11
CA ALA A 3 13.06 -14.24 -18.06
C ALA A 3 14.51 -14.38 -18.62
N ALA A 4 14.67 -14.72 -19.89
CA ALA A 4 15.98 -14.82 -20.53
C ALA A 4 16.48 -13.48 -21.08
N SER A 5 15.59 -12.49 -21.28
CA SER A 5 15.90 -11.17 -21.83
C SER A 5 15.79 -10.04 -20.79
N SER A 6 15.10 -10.28 -19.68
CA SER A 6 14.92 -9.32 -18.60
C SER A 6 16.26 -8.88 -18.00
N ARG A 7 16.34 -7.61 -17.61
CA ARG A 7 17.51 -7.02 -16.94
C ARG A 7 17.36 -7.05 -15.41
N ASP A 8 16.16 -6.87 -14.91
CA ASP A 8 15.83 -6.74 -13.48
C ASP A 8 15.08 -7.94 -12.90
N GLY A 9 14.34 -8.68 -13.72
CA GLY A 9 13.49 -9.80 -13.29
C GLY A 9 12.29 -9.39 -12.47
N ASP A 10 11.94 -8.10 -12.47
CA ASP A 10 10.77 -7.57 -11.77
C ASP A 10 9.51 -7.79 -12.63
N MET A 11 8.55 -8.54 -12.08
CA MET A 11 7.29 -8.86 -12.72
C MET A 11 6.16 -7.89 -12.35
N VAL A 12 6.42 -6.90 -11.50
CA VAL A 12 5.38 -6.00 -10.97
C VAL A 12 5.59 -4.56 -11.43
N GLY A 13 6.80 -4.06 -11.43
CA GLY A 13 7.12 -2.67 -11.76
C GLY A 13 8.30 -2.53 -12.73
N GLY A 14 8.85 -3.67 -13.22
CA GLY A 14 10.01 -3.70 -14.10
C GLY A 14 9.67 -3.85 -15.58
N ASP A 15 10.53 -4.55 -16.31
CA ASP A 15 10.39 -4.76 -17.74
C ASP A 15 9.39 -5.88 -18.16
N PHE A 16 8.59 -6.39 -17.21
CA PHE A 16 7.55 -7.38 -17.49
C PHE A 16 6.31 -6.71 -18.09
N PRO A 17 5.81 -7.18 -19.27
CA PRO A 17 4.65 -6.58 -19.90
C PRO A 17 3.37 -6.73 -19.04
N ALA A 18 2.82 -5.63 -18.57
CA ALA A 18 1.63 -5.63 -17.69
C ALA A 18 0.42 -6.31 -18.35
N TRP A 19 0.19 -6.11 -19.65
CA TRP A 19 -0.88 -6.76 -20.41
C TRP A 19 -0.77 -8.29 -20.40
N LEU A 20 0.45 -8.83 -20.29
CA LEU A 20 0.67 -10.28 -20.21
C LEU A 20 0.23 -10.84 -18.87
N ALA A 21 0.42 -10.07 -17.78
CA ALA A 21 -0.10 -10.43 -16.45
C ALA A 21 -1.64 -10.51 -16.46
N ASP A 22 -2.30 -9.57 -17.13
CA ASP A 22 -3.76 -9.54 -17.25
C ASP A 22 -4.29 -10.71 -18.11
N LEU A 23 -3.64 -10.98 -19.25
CA LEU A 23 -4.00 -12.07 -20.14
C LEU A 23 -3.86 -13.47 -19.49
N THR A 24 -2.80 -13.66 -18.70
CA THR A 24 -2.52 -14.96 -18.03
C THR A 24 -3.19 -15.09 -16.67
N GLY A 25 -3.78 -14.01 -16.17
CA GLY A 25 -4.36 -13.86 -14.84
C GLY A 25 -3.31 -13.41 -13.82
N ARG A 26 -3.49 -12.23 -13.27
CA ARG A 26 -2.54 -11.58 -12.31
C ARG A 26 -2.16 -12.51 -11.15
N GLY A 27 -3.12 -13.18 -10.55
CA GLY A 27 -2.86 -14.11 -9.44
C GLY A 27 -1.92 -15.26 -9.79
N ARG A 28 -2.01 -15.77 -11.03
CA ARG A 28 -1.12 -16.85 -11.53
C ARG A 28 0.26 -16.31 -11.84
N THR A 29 0.34 -15.15 -12.46
CA THR A 29 1.60 -14.50 -12.85
C THR A 29 2.38 -14.08 -11.61
N PHE A 30 1.76 -13.42 -10.66
CA PHE A 30 2.39 -13.04 -9.40
C PHE A 30 2.68 -14.23 -8.48
N GLY A 31 2.03 -15.36 -8.68
CA GLY A 31 2.39 -16.63 -8.05
C GLY A 31 3.78 -17.17 -8.46
N LEU A 32 4.38 -16.62 -9.51
CA LEU A 32 5.76 -16.94 -9.94
C LEU A 32 6.82 -16.09 -9.22
N THR A 33 6.42 -15.02 -8.54
CA THR A 33 7.34 -14.18 -7.75
C THR A 33 7.59 -14.79 -6.37
N ASP A 34 8.75 -14.55 -5.78
CA ASP A 34 9.04 -14.93 -4.39
C ASP A 34 8.42 -13.92 -3.42
N ARG A 35 7.13 -14.06 -3.18
CA ARG A 35 6.39 -13.24 -2.19
C ARG A 35 6.39 -13.84 -0.80
N ARG A 36 6.60 -15.17 -0.70
CA ARG A 36 6.42 -15.93 0.53
C ARG A 36 7.73 -16.27 1.23
N GLY A 37 8.89 -15.88 0.67
CA GLY A 37 10.18 -16.31 1.18
C GLY A 37 10.34 -17.83 1.05
N GLU A 38 9.93 -18.39 -0.07
CA GLU A 38 10.08 -19.81 -0.41
C GLU A 38 11.48 -20.11 -0.99
N CYS A 39 12.35 -19.11 -1.08
CA CYS A 39 13.68 -19.23 -1.63
C CYS A 39 14.51 -20.26 -0.82
N ILE A 40 15.12 -21.20 -1.54
CA ILE A 40 16.03 -22.22 -0.99
C ILE A 40 17.51 -21.84 -1.14
N TYR A 41 17.77 -20.58 -1.48
CA TYR A 41 19.10 -19.98 -1.62
C TYR A 41 20.06 -20.81 -2.48
N SER A 42 21.21 -21.17 -1.95
CA SER A 42 22.28 -21.90 -2.64
C SER A 42 21.85 -23.29 -3.14
N ALA A 43 20.84 -23.92 -2.54
CA ALA A 43 20.26 -25.18 -3.03
C ALA A 43 19.43 -25.02 -4.32
N CYS A 44 19.20 -23.77 -4.78
CA CYS A 44 18.52 -23.49 -6.03
C CYS A 44 19.49 -23.59 -7.21
N GLU A 45 19.17 -24.40 -8.22
CA GLU A 45 19.97 -24.51 -9.45
C GLU A 45 20.17 -23.18 -10.19
N PHE A 46 19.25 -22.22 -10.01
CA PHE A 46 19.30 -20.88 -10.60
C PHE A 46 19.94 -19.82 -9.70
N TYR A 47 20.46 -20.18 -8.50
CA TYR A 47 20.98 -19.24 -7.51
C TYR A 47 22.01 -18.26 -8.08
N ARG A 48 22.96 -18.73 -8.89
CA ARG A 48 23.99 -17.89 -9.51
C ARG A 48 23.42 -16.89 -10.53
N LYS A 49 22.26 -17.19 -11.14
CA LYS A 49 21.56 -16.38 -12.15
C LYS A 49 20.35 -15.65 -11.59
N CYS A 50 20.00 -15.88 -10.32
CA CYS A 50 18.84 -15.31 -9.68
C CYS A 50 18.90 -13.78 -9.64
N PHE A 51 17.86 -13.10 -10.10
CA PHE A 51 17.78 -11.64 -10.09
C PHE A 51 17.78 -11.08 -8.67
N ILE A 52 16.98 -11.66 -7.76
CA ILE A 52 16.90 -11.26 -6.35
C ILE A 52 18.28 -11.35 -5.70
N GLU A 53 18.94 -12.49 -5.82
CA GLU A 53 20.26 -12.70 -5.21
C GLU A 53 21.34 -11.77 -5.79
N ARG A 54 21.29 -11.52 -7.09
CA ARG A 54 22.19 -10.54 -7.74
C ARG A 54 21.97 -9.13 -7.23
N SER A 55 20.71 -8.73 -7.03
CA SER A 55 20.36 -7.43 -6.47
C SER A 55 20.84 -7.29 -5.03
N ILE A 56 20.60 -8.29 -4.18
CA ILE A 56 21.07 -8.32 -2.78
C ILE A 56 22.59 -8.24 -2.70
N ARG A 57 23.32 -9.05 -3.50
CA ARG A 57 24.80 -9.00 -3.52
C ARG A 57 25.34 -7.66 -4.00
N ARG A 58 24.65 -7.02 -4.96
CA ARG A 58 25.03 -5.69 -5.43
C ARG A 58 24.81 -4.66 -4.33
N ALA A 59 23.65 -4.68 -3.67
CA ALA A 59 23.34 -3.77 -2.57
C ALA A 59 24.34 -3.90 -1.40
N ARG A 60 24.71 -5.11 -1.03
CA ARG A 60 25.70 -5.35 0.05
C ARG A 60 27.11 -4.79 -0.23
N ARG A 61 27.45 -4.53 -1.50
CA ARG A 61 28.74 -3.97 -1.92
C ARG A 61 28.69 -2.51 -2.30
N ALA A 62 27.50 -1.94 -2.37
CA ALA A 62 27.31 -0.57 -2.77
C ALA A 62 27.52 0.39 -1.59
N GLU A 63 28.15 1.53 -1.85
CA GLU A 63 28.29 2.62 -0.89
C GLU A 63 26.97 3.39 -0.70
N LEU A 64 26.14 3.42 -1.76
CA LEU A 64 24.82 4.03 -1.78
C LEU A 64 23.81 3.01 -2.32
N VAL A 65 22.71 2.81 -1.57
CA VAL A 65 21.60 1.93 -1.97
C VAL A 65 20.32 2.75 -2.07
N VAL A 66 19.70 2.74 -3.24
CA VAL A 66 18.37 3.33 -3.45
C VAL A 66 17.32 2.25 -3.28
N ALA A 67 16.37 2.48 -2.38
CA ALA A 67 15.29 1.56 -2.06
C ALA A 67 13.97 2.31 -1.87
N ASN A 68 12.84 1.64 -2.02
CA ASN A 68 11.56 2.23 -1.66
C ASN A 68 11.33 2.22 -0.13
N HIS A 69 10.48 3.10 0.36
CA HIS A 69 10.15 3.21 1.79
C HIS A 69 9.66 1.88 2.37
N ALA A 70 8.83 1.14 1.62
CA ALA A 70 8.27 -0.13 2.07
C ALA A 70 9.37 -1.16 2.40
N LEU A 71 10.45 -1.24 1.61
CA LEU A 71 11.56 -2.14 1.89
C LEU A 71 12.26 -1.78 3.20
N VAL A 72 12.51 -0.48 3.45
CA VAL A 72 13.12 0.00 4.70
C VAL A 72 12.24 -0.36 5.89
N MET A 73 10.93 -0.09 5.81
CA MET A 73 9.98 -0.38 6.89
C MET A 73 9.84 -1.88 7.17
N ILE A 74 9.76 -2.71 6.11
CA ILE A 74 9.70 -4.18 6.28
C ILE A 74 10.99 -4.71 6.92
N GLN A 75 12.16 -4.21 6.53
CA GLN A 75 13.42 -4.61 7.16
C GLN A 75 13.47 -4.20 8.64
N ALA A 76 12.97 -3.01 8.96
CA ALA A 76 12.87 -2.53 10.33
C ALA A 76 11.89 -3.36 11.18
N ALA A 77 10.70 -3.64 10.66
CA ALA A 77 9.68 -4.46 11.33
C ALA A 77 10.16 -5.91 11.62
N LEU A 78 11.13 -6.40 10.83
CA LEU A 78 11.75 -7.71 11.03
C LEU A 78 12.91 -7.73 12.03
N GLY A 79 13.18 -6.62 12.71
CA GLY A 79 14.18 -6.54 13.76
C GLY A 79 15.64 -6.46 13.30
N GLY A 80 15.93 -6.33 12.02
CA GLY A 80 17.27 -6.05 11.51
C GLY A 80 18.37 -7.10 11.82
N GLU A 81 18.00 -8.36 12.03
CA GLU A 81 18.89 -9.40 12.63
C GLU A 81 20.13 -9.79 11.83
N GLU A 82 20.32 -9.34 10.61
CA GLU A 82 21.45 -9.83 9.79
C GLU A 82 22.34 -8.77 9.17
N GLY A 83 22.91 -8.05 9.93
CA GLY A 83 23.77 -6.98 9.50
C GLY A 83 23.04 -5.70 9.74
N ALA A 84 23.67 -4.89 10.54
CA ALA A 84 23.13 -3.63 10.96
C ALA A 84 22.37 -2.96 9.83
N LEU A 85 21.10 -2.58 10.07
CA LEU A 85 20.37 -1.65 9.24
C LEU A 85 21.33 -0.49 8.87
N PRO A 86 21.20 0.10 7.68
CA PRO A 86 21.99 1.27 7.35
C PRO A 86 21.89 2.29 8.47
N ARG A 87 22.98 2.96 8.79
CA ARG A 87 23.02 3.95 9.87
C ARG A 87 22.84 5.39 9.37
N ARG A 88 22.68 5.58 8.07
CA ARG A 88 22.47 6.88 7.45
C ARG A 88 21.39 6.74 6.42
N TYR A 89 20.35 7.58 6.55
CA TYR A 89 19.21 7.56 5.67
C TYR A 89 18.97 8.92 5.03
N VAL A 90 18.54 8.89 3.79
CA VAL A 90 17.90 10.01 3.12
C VAL A 90 16.54 9.52 2.63
N PHE A 91 15.49 9.98 3.28
CA PHE A 91 14.11 9.71 2.87
C PHE A 91 13.67 10.83 1.92
N ASP A 92 13.70 10.55 0.65
CA ASP A 92 13.10 11.41 -0.37
C ASP A 92 11.59 11.15 -0.42
N GLU A 93 10.79 12.19 -0.71
CA GLU A 93 9.33 12.17 -0.61
C GLU A 93 8.86 11.65 0.77
N GLY A 94 9.44 12.21 1.83
CA GLY A 94 9.22 11.82 3.23
C GLY A 94 7.75 11.85 3.67
N HIS A 95 6.86 12.50 2.92
CA HIS A 95 5.42 12.49 3.17
C HIS A 95 4.79 11.08 3.05
N HIS A 96 5.49 10.11 2.42
CA HIS A 96 5.06 8.72 2.35
C HIS A 96 5.49 7.86 3.54
N ILE A 97 6.33 8.37 4.45
CA ILE A 97 6.83 7.61 5.61
C ILE A 97 5.68 7.09 6.46
N PHE A 98 4.69 7.95 6.77
CA PHE A 98 3.56 7.57 7.60
C PHE A 98 2.80 6.35 7.05
N ASP A 99 2.46 6.37 5.78
CA ASP A 99 1.70 5.30 5.14
C ASP A 99 2.55 4.03 4.94
N ALA A 100 3.84 4.19 4.66
CA ALA A 100 4.77 3.06 4.55
C ALA A 100 4.98 2.36 5.91
N ALA A 101 5.11 3.13 6.99
CA ALA A 101 5.19 2.61 8.35
C ALA A 101 3.89 1.92 8.76
N ASP A 102 2.72 2.54 8.49
CA ASP A 102 1.41 1.97 8.76
C ASP A 102 1.26 0.56 8.15
N ASN A 103 1.62 0.41 6.88
CA ASN A 103 1.53 -0.87 6.19
C ASN A 103 2.53 -1.92 6.71
N ALA A 104 3.71 -1.51 7.18
CA ALA A 104 4.75 -2.44 7.61
C ALA A 104 4.57 -2.93 9.06
N PHE A 105 4.05 -2.08 9.94
CA PHE A 105 3.87 -2.36 11.37
C PHE A 105 2.43 -2.77 11.73
N SER A 106 1.58 -2.97 10.74
CA SER A 106 0.22 -3.49 10.93
C SER A 106 0.19 -5.01 11.05
N ALA A 107 -0.89 -5.54 11.61
CA ALA A 107 -1.16 -6.97 11.68
C ALA A 107 -2.56 -7.28 11.13
N HIS A 108 -2.65 -8.31 10.30
CA HIS A 108 -3.91 -8.75 9.70
C HIS A 108 -4.10 -10.25 9.92
N LEU A 109 -5.13 -10.63 10.65
CA LEU A 109 -5.57 -12.00 10.79
C LEU A 109 -6.69 -12.23 9.77
N SER A 110 -6.32 -12.62 8.54
CA SER A 110 -7.25 -12.77 7.43
C SER A 110 -7.18 -14.16 6.78
N GLY A 111 -8.18 -14.47 5.97
CA GLY A 111 -8.20 -15.70 5.20
C GLY A 111 -7.01 -15.81 4.27
N GLN A 112 -6.67 -14.73 3.58
CA GLN A 112 -5.54 -14.69 2.65
C GLN A 112 -4.19 -14.86 3.37
N GLU A 113 -3.93 -14.12 4.45
CA GLU A 113 -2.64 -14.20 5.15
C GLU A 113 -2.40 -15.55 5.80
N THR A 114 -3.44 -16.12 6.40
CA THR A 114 -3.35 -17.45 7.00
C THR A 114 -3.20 -18.56 5.95
N TYR A 115 -3.84 -18.43 4.78
CA TYR A 115 -3.62 -19.31 3.65
C TYR A 115 -2.18 -19.21 3.10
N GLU A 116 -1.61 -18.01 3.04
CA GLU A 116 -0.22 -17.80 2.66
C GLU A 116 0.75 -18.47 3.66
N LEU A 117 0.51 -18.35 4.98
CA LEU A 117 1.28 -19.06 6.00
C LEU A 117 1.18 -20.58 5.83
N ARG A 118 -0.03 -21.11 5.63
CA ARG A 118 -0.24 -22.53 5.37
C ARG A 118 0.55 -23.01 4.15
N ARG A 119 0.52 -22.27 3.07
CA ARG A 119 1.29 -22.60 1.86
C ARG A 119 2.79 -22.51 2.07
N TRP A 120 3.26 -21.62 2.91
CA TRP A 120 4.67 -21.53 3.27
C TRP A 120 5.14 -22.77 4.06
N LEU A 121 4.28 -23.30 4.92
CA LEU A 121 4.58 -24.49 5.71
C LEU A 121 4.48 -25.80 4.90
N LEU A 122 3.39 -25.98 4.17
CA LEU A 122 3.08 -27.24 3.47
C LEU A 122 3.62 -27.30 2.03
N GLY A 123 3.87 -26.14 1.41
CA GLY A 123 3.98 -26.01 -0.04
C GLY A 123 2.61 -25.86 -0.69
N ALA A 124 2.57 -25.86 -2.03
CA ALA A 124 1.31 -25.77 -2.76
C ALA A 124 0.48 -27.05 -2.61
N GLU A 125 -0.77 -26.89 -2.21
CA GLU A 125 -1.78 -27.94 -2.10
C GLU A 125 -2.71 -27.91 -3.32
N GLY A 126 -3.39 -28.99 -3.64
CA GLY A 126 -4.43 -29.08 -4.69
C GLY A 126 -4.29 -30.30 -5.61
N THR A 127 -5.36 -30.62 -6.32
CA THR A 127 -5.47 -31.81 -7.20
C THR A 127 -4.52 -31.80 -8.40
N ARG A 128 -3.97 -30.63 -8.75
CA ARG A 128 -2.97 -30.43 -9.81
C ARG A 128 -1.56 -30.17 -9.27
N SER A 129 -1.35 -30.31 -7.95
CA SER A 129 -0.03 -30.13 -7.39
C SER A 129 0.86 -31.28 -7.87
N SER A 130 1.80 -30.96 -8.77
CA SER A 130 2.88 -31.86 -9.12
C SER A 130 3.74 -32.14 -7.88
N SER A 131 4.44 -33.27 -7.83
CA SER A 131 5.43 -33.54 -6.78
C SER A 131 6.40 -32.37 -6.59
N ALA A 132 6.72 -31.63 -7.66
CA ALA A 132 7.55 -30.45 -7.65
C ALA A 132 7.00 -29.26 -6.82
N SER A 133 5.66 -29.09 -6.69
CA SER A 133 5.11 -27.98 -5.89
C SER A 133 5.10 -28.29 -4.39
N ARG A 134 5.00 -29.56 -4.01
CA ARG A 134 5.22 -30.03 -2.62
C ARG A 134 6.67 -29.92 -2.16
N LEU A 135 7.59 -29.77 -3.10
CA LEU A 135 9.02 -29.61 -2.83
C LEU A 135 9.43 -28.28 -2.18
N ARG A 136 8.49 -27.31 -2.01
CA ARG A 136 8.78 -25.95 -1.49
C ARG A 136 8.37 -25.72 -0.03
N GLY A 137 7.70 -26.68 0.60
CA GLY A 137 7.29 -26.57 2.01
C GLY A 137 8.46 -26.65 2.99
N LEU A 138 8.18 -26.33 4.27
CA LEU A 138 9.18 -26.32 5.35
C LEU A 138 9.91 -27.67 5.46
N LYS A 139 9.20 -28.79 5.39
CA LYS A 139 9.80 -30.13 5.45
C LYS A 139 10.91 -30.32 4.41
N ARG A 140 10.67 -29.92 3.17
CA ARG A 140 11.65 -30.06 2.09
C ARG A 140 12.86 -29.15 2.27
N ARG A 141 12.64 -27.94 2.77
CA ARG A 141 13.75 -27.02 3.07
C ARG A 141 14.68 -27.51 4.18
N LEU A 142 14.16 -28.34 5.07
CA LEU A 142 14.85 -28.93 6.22
C LEU A 142 15.23 -30.41 6.02
N GLU A 143 14.99 -31.00 4.86
CA GLU A 143 15.07 -32.47 4.64
C GLU A 143 16.40 -33.06 5.09
N ASP A 144 17.53 -32.44 4.74
CA ASP A 144 18.86 -32.91 5.10
C ASP A 144 19.10 -32.84 6.62
N PHE A 145 18.58 -31.79 7.27
CA PHE A 145 18.70 -31.59 8.72
C PHE A 145 17.79 -32.56 9.49
N ILE A 146 16.57 -32.81 8.99
CA ILE A 146 15.63 -33.76 9.59
C ILE A 146 16.19 -35.21 9.53
N ALA A 147 16.91 -35.56 8.46
CA ALA A 147 17.50 -36.88 8.34
C ALA A 147 18.61 -37.14 9.36
N ALA A 148 19.25 -36.07 9.87
CA ALA A 148 20.32 -36.13 10.86
C ALA A 148 19.86 -35.88 12.31
N ASP A 149 18.62 -35.41 12.51
CA ASP A 149 18.11 -34.94 13.80
C ASP A 149 16.61 -35.33 13.95
N GLU A 150 16.36 -36.34 14.80
CA GLU A 150 15.02 -36.91 15.01
C GLU A 150 14.09 -35.90 15.71
N ASP A 151 14.59 -35.13 16.70
CA ASP A 151 13.84 -34.11 17.42
C ASP A 151 13.35 -33.01 16.47
N LEU A 152 14.22 -32.58 15.56
CA LEU A 152 13.86 -31.62 14.51
C LEU A 152 12.79 -32.20 13.58
N GLY A 153 12.92 -33.48 13.20
CA GLY A 153 11.93 -34.18 12.38
C GLY A 153 10.55 -34.26 13.04
N GLU A 154 10.53 -34.53 14.34
CA GLU A 154 9.30 -34.58 15.15
C GLU A 154 8.65 -33.19 15.27
N ALA A 155 9.42 -32.16 15.61
CA ALA A 155 8.94 -30.78 15.73
C ALA A 155 8.35 -30.27 14.41
N VAL A 156 9.02 -30.50 13.28
CA VAL A 156 8.50 -30.16 11.94
C VAL A 156 7.20 -30.91 11.65
N SER A 157 7.15 -32.21 11.97
CA SER A 157 5.93 -33.01 11.76
C SER A 157 4.74 -32.54 12.58
N HIS A 158 5.00 -32.09 13.81
CA HIS A 158 3.97 -31.48 14.68
C HIS A 158 3.49 -30.14 14.09
N ALA A 159 4.40 -29.24 13.67
CA ALA A 159 4.05 -27.99 13.03
C ALA A 159 3.18 -28.19 11.78
N LEU A 160 3.54 -29.16 10.92
CA LEU A 160 2.77 -29.46 9.69
C LEU A 160 1.37 -30.02 10.00
N ARG A 161 1.20 -30.82 11.05
CA ARG A 161 -0.14 -31.26 11.48
C ARG A 161 -0.99 -30.11 12.01
N ALA A 162 -0.39 -29.18 12.74
CA ALA A 162 -1.08 -28.03 13.32
C ALA A 162 -1.54 -27.00 12.25
N THR A 163 -1.03 -27.05 11.02
CA THR A 163 -1.51 -26.18 9.93
C THR A 163 -2.99 -26.33 9.61
N ARG A 164 -3.66 -27.38 10.13
CA ARG A 164 -5.11 -27.54 10.02
C ARG A 164 -5.91 -26.41 10.70
N ALA A 165 -5.27 -25.64 11.59
CA ALA A 165 -5.84 -24.45 12.17
C ALA A 165 -6.02 -23.31 11.15
N LEU A 166 -5.23 -23.28 10.08
CA LEU A 166 -5.17 -22.21 9.09
C LEU A 166 -6.13 -22.46 7.91
N ALA A 167 -6.47 -21.38 7.18
CA ALA A 167 -7.30 -21.46 5.97
C ALA A 167 -6.71 -22.45 4.96
N ALA A 168 -7.56 -23.32 4.41
CA ALA A 168 -7.19 -24.28 3.40
C ALA A 168 -7.65 -23.84 1.99
N GLU A 169 -7.15 -24.49 0.93
CA GLU A 169 -7.62 -24.23 -0.44
C GLU A 169 -9.15 -24.27 -0.52
N GLY A 170 -9.76 -23.28 -1.17
CA GLY A 170 -11.21 -23.13 -1.27
C GLY A 170 -11.90 -22.52 -0.02
N TRP A 171 -11.15 -22.01 0.96
CA TRP A 171 -11.68 -21.36 2.17
C TRP A 171 -12.70 -20.27 1.85
N HIS A 172 -12.43 -19.48 0.85
CA HIS A 172 -13.29 -18.37 0.42
C HIS A 172 -14.69 -18.83 0.00
N GLN A 173 -14.75 -19.91 -0.80
CA GLN A 173 -16.02 -20.52 -1.22
C GLN A 173 -16.78 -21.10 -0.02
N ARG A 174 -16.08 -21.79 0.91
CA ARG A 174 -16.70 -22.35 2.11
C ARG A 174 -17.29 -21.28 3.01
N LEU A 175 -16.61 -20.13 3.17
CA LEU A 175 -17.16 -18.99 3.90
C LEU A 175 -18.42 -18.43 3.23
N ALA A 176 -18.40 -18.28 1.90
CA ALA A 176 -19.55 -17.79 1.14
C ALA A 176 -20.76 -18.73 1.24
N GLU A 177 -20.52 -20.05 1.27
CA GLU A 177 -21.54 -21.08 1.41
C GLU A 177 -22.00 -21.32 2.86
N GLY A 178 -21.39 -20.67 3.85
CA GLY A 178 -21.67 -20.88 5.27
C GLY A 178 -21.26 -22.24 5.80
N ARG A 179 -20.21 -22.85 5.23
CA ARG A 179 -19.67 -24.18 5.60
C ARG A 179 -18.19 -24.08 6.01
N PRO A 180 -17.86 -23.30 7.06
CA PRO A 180 -16.48 -23.13 7.48
C PRO A 180 -15.87 -24.47 7.93
N SER A 181 -14.56 -24.61 7.71
CA SER A 181 -13.80 -25.81 8.09
C SER A 181 -12.62 -25.41 8.98
N GLY A 182 -12.63 -25.88 10.21
CA GLY A 182 -11.57 -25.60 11.20
C GLY A 182 -11.72 -24.26 11.92
N PRO A 183 -10.85 -24.02 12.93
CA PRO A 183 -11.01 -22.89 13.86
C PRO A 183 -10.99 -21.52 13.18
N LEU A 184 -10.06 -21.32 12.24
CA LEU A 184 -9.94 -20.04 11.56
C LEU A 184 -11.17 -19.72 10.71
N GLU A 185 -11.61 -20.66 9.86
CA GLU A 185 -12.76 -20.39 8.98
C GLU A 185 -14.04 -20.19 9.81
N SER A 186 -14.18 -20.88 10.95
CA SER A 186 -15.28 -20.66 11.91
C SER A 186 -15.25 -19.24 12.47
N PHE A 187 -14.09 -18.76 12.91
CA PHE A 187 -13.90 -17.38 13.36
C PHE A 187 -14.22 -16.37 12.25
N LEU A 188 -13.63 -16.53 11.06
CA LEU A 188 -13.86 -15.63 9.93
C LEU A 188 -15.31 -15.62 9.44
N SER A 189 -16.03 -16.74 9.57
CA SER A 189 -17.46 -16.80 9.25
C SER A 189 -18.29 -15.88 10.16
N LEU A 190 -17.98 -15.85 11.46
CA LEU A 190 -18.62 -14.96 12.42
C LEU A 190 -18.18 -13.50 12.25
N VAL A 191 -16.90 -13.25 11.96
CA VAL A 191 -16.41 -11.92 11.56
C VAL A 191 -17.19 -11.41 10.34
N ARG A 192 -17.33 -12.23 9.29
CA ARG A 192 -18.10 -11.88 8.10
C ARG A 192 -19.56 -11.57 8.43
N GLN A 193 -20.18 -12.39 9.28
CA GLN A 193 -21.56 -12.17 9.74
C GLN A 193 -21.69 -10.83 10.47
N GLN A 194 -20.78 -10.51 11.37
CA GLN A 194 -20.77 -9.23 12.10
C GLN A 194 -20.63 -8.03 11.17
N VAL A 195 -19.69 -8.10 10.22
CA VAL A 195 -19.47 -7.02 9.24
C VAL A 195 -20.73 -6.79 8.40
N LEU A 196 -21.32 -7.85 7.85
CA LEU A 196 -22.54 -7.75 7.03
C LEU A 196 -23.74 -7.20 7.83
N ALA A 197 -23.86 -7.56 9.11
CA ALA A 197 -24.94 -7.07 9.98
C ALA A 197 -24.79 -5.57 10.32
N ARG A 198 -23.57 -5.02 10.34
CA ARG A 198 -23.30 -3.65 10.81
C ARG A 198 -22.93 -2.66 9.72
N ALA A 199 -22.46 -3.13 8.59
CA ALA A 199 -21.88 -2.27 7.54
C ALA A 199 -22.91 -1.39 6.80
N GLY A 200 -24.18 -1.41 7.13
CA GLY A 200 -25.18 -0.57 6.47
C GLY A 200 -25.24 -0.74 4.94
N ASN A 201 -25.97 0.14 4.28
CA ASN A 201 -26.11 0.12 2.82
C ASN A 201 -24.94 0.88 2.15
N ILE A 202 -23.71 0.38 2.28
CA ILE A 202 -22.54 0.91 1.59
C ILE A 202 -22.57 0.38 0.17
N GLY A 203 -22.55 1.28 -0.82
CA GLY A 203 -22.69 0.95 -2.25
C GLY A 203 -21.75 -0.18 -2.72
N GLU A 204 -22.19 -0.91 -3.72
CA GLU A 204 -21.42 -1.99 -4.37
C GLU A 204 -20.05 -1.48 -4.80
N GLY A 205 -18.97 -2.15 -4.37
CA GLY A 205 -17.60 -1.86 -4.77
C GLY A 205 -16.67 -1.33 -3.68
N TYR A 206 -17.18 -0.98 -2.49
CA TYR A 206 -16.33 -0.62 -1.35
C TYR A 206 -16.19 -1.80 -0.39
N SER A 207 -14.99 -1.92 0.20
CA SER A 207 -14.76 -2.81 1.35
C SER A 207 -15.66 -2.39 2.51
N LEU A 208 -16.17 -3.38 3.24
CA LEU A 208 -17.01 -3.19 4.41
C LEU A 208 -16.18 -3.35 5.67
N GLU A 209 -16.50 -2.59 6.70
CA GLU A 209 -15.82 -2.64 7.98
C GLU A 209 -16.78 -2.40 9.13
N CYS A 210 -16.43 -2.94 10.28
CA CYS A 210 -17.13 -2.63 11.53
C CYS A 210 -16.19 -2.76 12.74
N GLU A 211 -16.57 -2.12 13.83
CA GLU A 211 -15.91 -2.30 15.12
C GLU A 211 -16.02 -3.76 15.59
N PRO A 212 -14.97 -4.32 16.25
CA PRO A 212 -15.00 -5.70 16.72
C PRO A 212 -16.01 -5.89 17.85
N ARG A 213 -16.29 -4.85 18.62
CA ARG A 213 -17.15 -4.90 19.79
C ARG A 213 -18.49 -4.16 19.61
N PRO A 214 -19.54 -4.62 20.30
CA PRO A 214 -19.67 -5.91 20.99
C PRO A 214 -19.61 -7.07 19.99
N PRO A 215 -19.00 -8.23 20.32
CA PRO A 215 -18.95 -9.38 19.41
C PRO A 215 -20.35 -9.99 19.21
N VAL A 216 -20.60 -10.56 18.04
CA VAL A 216 -21.79 -11.41 17.81
C VAL A 216 -21.69 -12.68 18.63
N GLU A 217 -22.83 -13.33 18.87
CA GLU A 217 -22.89 -14.58 19.61
C GLU A 217 -21.94 -15.64 19.01
N GLY A 218 -21.16 -16.31 19.85
CA GLY A 218 -20.19 -17.34 19.47
C GLY A 218 -18.85 -16.80 18.96
N LEU A 219 -18.67 -15.48 18.76
CA LEU A 219 -17.41 -14.94 18.22
C LEU A 219 -16.26 -15.01 19.25
N ALA A 220 -16.53 -14.76 20.52
CA ALA A 220 -15.52 -14.84 21.57
C ALA A 220 -15.03 -16.29 21.76
N GLU A 221 -15.94 -17.25 21.78
CA GLU A 221 -15.63 -18.68 21.85
C GLU A 221 -14.83 -19.16 20.64
N ALA A 222 -15.19 -18.68 19.44
CA ALA A 222 -14.45 -19.01 18.22
C ALA A 222 -13.05 -18.38 18.22
N ALA A 223 -12.90 -17.18 18.79
CA ALA A 223 -11.60 -16.52 18.95
C ALA A 223 -10.70 -17.28 19.93
N SER A 224 -11.23 -17.72 21.08
CA SER A 224 -10.50 -18.52 22.04
C SER A 224 -10.06 -19.88 21.47
N ALA A 225 -10.96 -20.57 20.76
CA ALA A 225 -10.63 -21.83 20.09
C ALA A 225 -9.56 -21.65 18.99
N LEU A 226 -9.59 -20.51 18.28
CA LEU A 226 -8.58 -20.17 17.30
C LEU A 226 -7.23 -19.86 17.98
N ASP A 227 -7.21 -19.10 19.07
CA ASP A 227 -5.97 -18.82 19.81
C ASP A 227 -5.29 -20.10 20.28
N GLU A 228 -6.04 -21.05 20.86
CA GLU A 228 -5.51 -22.35 21.25
C GLU A 228 -4.90 -23.11 20.07
N ALA A 229 -5.57 -23.08 18.93
CA ALA A 229 -5.09 -23.75 17.71
C ALA A 229 -3.84 -23.08 17.15
N LEU A 230 -3.75 -21.74 17.18
CA LEU A 230 -2.55 -21.00 16.79
C LEU A 230 -1.40 -21.22 17.76
N ALA A 231 -1.66 -21.29 19.07
CA ALA A 231 -0.67 -21.68 20.08
C ALA A 231 -0.13 -23.09 19.81
N GLY A 232 -1.01 -24.03 19.42
CA GLY A 232 -0.65 -25.37 19.00
C GLY A 232 0.24 -25.42 17.76
N LEU A 233 0.18 -24.42 16.88
CA LEU A 233 1.07 -24.24 15.75
C LEU A 233 2.39 -23.53 16.13
N GLN A 234 2.31 -22.52 16.97
CA GLN A 234 3.45 -21.70 17.38
C GLN A 234 4.49 -22.50 18.14
N ARG A 235 4.07 -23.32 19.11
CA ARG A 235 4.97 -24.14 19.95
C ARG A 235 5.95 -25.00 19.13
N PRO A 236 5.51 -25.85 18.20
CA PRO A 236 6.45 -26.66 17.41
C PRO A 236 7.30 -25.82 16.47
N LEU A 237 6.83 -24.66 15.97
CA LEU A 237 7.66 -23.74 15.17
C LEU A 237 8.77 -23.09 16.00
N THR A 238 8.48 -22.70 17.25
CA THR A 238 9.47 -22.21 18.20
C THR A 238 10.50 -23.30 18.51
N ARG A 239 10.06 -24.56 18.67
CA ARG A 239 10.99 -25.68 18.87
C ARG A 239 11.91 -25.90 17.69
N VAL A 240 11.42 -25.76 16.45
CA VAL A 240 12.25 -25.81 15.24
C VAL A 240 13.26 -24.67 15.22
N ASP A 241 12.85 -23.45 15.62
CA ASP A 241 13.77 -22.30 15.72
C ASP A 241 14.90 -22.56 16.74
N GLU A 242 14.57 -23.05 17.93
CA GLU A 242 15.53 -23.38 18.99
C GLU A 242 16.55 -24.44 18.54
N LEU A 243 16.08 -25.53 17.93
CA LEU A 243 16.95 -26.62 17.45
C LEU A 243 17.90 -26.14 16.34
N LEU A 244 17.40 -25.36 15.40
CA LEU A 244 18.24 -24.80 14.34
C LEU A 244 19.20 -23.73 14.83
N SER A 245 18.80 -22.91 15.82
CA SER A 245 19.67 -21.91 16.45
C SER A 245 20.78 -22.59 17.25
N GLY A 246 20.45 -23.62 18.06
CA GLY A 246 21.43 -24.42 18.77
C GLY A 246 22.47 -25.05 17.82
N LYS A 247 22.02 -25.54 16.66
CA LYS A 247 22.91 -26.10 15.64
C LYS A 247 23.88 -25.06 15.07
N LEU A 248 23.46 -23.80 14.92
CA LEU A 248 24.36 -22.70 14.50
C LEU A 248 25.41 -22.36 15.56
N ASP A 249 25.07 -22.48 16.83
CA ASP A 249 25.95 -22.12 17.94
C ASP A 249 26.90 -23.29 18.28
N ASP A 250 26.39 -24.50 18.44
CA ASP A 250 27.13 -25.69 18.89
C ASP A 250 28.07 -26.25 17.79
N GLU A 251 27.58 -26.25 16.53
CA GLU A 251 28.33 -26.81 15.38
C GLU A 251 29.00 -25.72 14.55
N ALA A 252 29.19 -24.52 15.10
CA ALA A 252 29.67 -23.33 14.36
C ALA A 252 30.97 -23.55 13.59
N ALA A 253 31.87 -24.38 14.09
CA ALA A 253 33.15 -24.68 13.45
C ALA A 253 33.07 -25.78 12.37
N GLU A 254 32.01 -26.60 12.39
CA GLU A 254 31.81 -27.75 11.50
C GLU A 254 30.93 -27.40 10.28
N LEU A 255 30.04 -26.39 10.43
CA LEU A 255 29.15 -25.96 9.37
C LEU A 255 29.92 -25.18 8.29
N ASP A 256 29.77 -25.61 7.04
CA ASP A 256 30.23 -24.80 5.91
C ASP A 256 29.40 -23.53 5.75
N SER A 257 29.94 -22.52 5.07
CA SER A 257 29.31 -21.22 4.90
C SER A 257 27.97 -21.26 4.15
N GLU A 258 27.71 -22.28 3.35
CA GLU A 258 26.48 -22.45 2.58
C GLU A 258 25.37 -22.99 3.48
N THR A 259 25.67 -24.03 4.25
CA THR A 259 24.76 -24.61 5.23
C THR A 259 24.36 -23.60 6.30
N ARG A 260 25.32 -22.83 6.83
CA ARG A 260 25.06 -21.74 7.79
C ARG A 260 24.06 -20.74 7.23
N ARG A 261 24.29 -20.20 6.03
CA ARG A 261 23.37 -19.24 5.38
C ARG A 261 21.98 -19.82 5.13
N ARG A 262 21.90 -21.11 4.82
CA ARG A 262 20.62 -21.80 4.63
C ARG A 262 19.83 -21.86 5.94
N ILE A 263 20.47 -22.24 7.04
CA ILE A 263 19.84 -22.26 8.37
C ILE A 263 19.38 -20.85 8.77
N GLU A 264 20.27 -19.86 8.68
CA GLU A 264 19.94 -18.45 8.99
C GLU A 264 18.73 -17.94 8.19
N ALA A 265 18.64 -18.30 6.93
CA ALA A 265 17.51 -17.93 6.09
C ALA A 265 16.18 -18.59 6.50
N ILE A 266 16.24 -19.85 6.93
CA ILE A 266 15.06 -20.58 7.44
C ILE A 266 14.63 -19.98 8.79
N LEU A 267 15.56 -19.71 9.69
CA LEU A 267 15.32 -19.06 10.98
C LEU A 267 14.63 -17.71 10.81
N ARG A 268 15.07 -16.86 9.88
CA ARG A 268 14.37 -15.61 9.56
C ARG A 268 12.92 -15.82 9.17
N GLY A 269 12.67 -16.80 8.30
CA GLY A 269 11.32 -17.15 7.89
C GLY A 269 10.45 -17.65 9.05
N LEU A 270 11.01 -18.46 9.94
CA LEU A 270 10.35 -18.98 11.14
C LEU A 270 10.02 -17.87 12.14
N ARG A 271 10.98 -17.00 12.47
CA ARG A 271 10.80 -15.89 13.40
C ARG A 271 9.75 -14.90 12.90
N ARG A 272 9.85 -14.51 11.63
CA ARG A 272 8.85 -13.63 11.02
C ARG A 272 7.44 -14.21 11.10
N ARG A 273 7.27 -15.47 10.72
CA ARG A 273 5.94 -16.08 10.54
C ARG A 273 5.46 -16.83 11.79
N GLY A 274 6.37 -17.58 12.42
CA GLY A 274 6.06 -18.41 13.59
C GLY A 274 6.04 -17.63 14.90
N THR A 275 6.91 -16.63 15.07
CA THR A 275 6.98 -15.85 16.30
C THR A 275 6.24 -14.52 16.17
N LEU A 276 6.64 -13.65 15.22
CA LEU A 276 6.07 -12.30 15.14
C LEU A 276 4.63 -12.31 14.63
N GLN A 277 4.36 -12.94 13.50
CA GLN A 277 3.02 -12.91 12.88
C GLN A 277 1.99 -13.70 13.72
N LEU A 278 2.31 -14.93 14.14
CA LEU A 278 1.41 -15.71 14.99
C LEU A 278 1.21 -15.05 16.37
N GLY A 279 2.27 -14.47 16.95
CA GLY A 279 2.17 -13.70 18.19
C GLY A 279 1.20 -12.54 18.06
N ALA A 280 1.39 -11.71 17.02
CA ALA A 280 0.49 -10.57 16.76
C ALA A 280 -0.97 -11.00 16.57
N TRP A 281 -1.23 -12.11 15.87
CA TRP A 281 -2.60 -12.62 15.70
C TRP A 281 -3.21 -13.08 17.02
N ARG A 282 -2.43 -13.75 17.89
CA ARG A 282 -2.88 -14.18 19.21
C ARG A 282 -3.15 -12.99 20.13
N ASP A 283 -2.28 -11.98 20.10
CA ASP A 283 -2.50 -10.74 20.86
C ASP A 283 -3.78 -10.00 20.39
N MET A 284 -4.08 -10.02 19.08
CA MET A 284 -5.32 -9.46 18.56
C MET A 284 -6.56 -10.23 19.06
N LEU A 285 -6.52 -11.57 19.05
CA LEU A 285 -7.63 -12.40 19.53
C LEU A 285 -7.89 -12.19 21.02
N ALA A 286 -6.84 -12.08 21.83
CA ALA A 286 -6.96 -11.82 23.27
C ALA A 286 -7.66 -10.49 23.59
N THR A 287 -7.58 -9.49 22.70
CA THR A 287 -8.26 -8.19 22.92
C THR A 287 -9.76 -8.22 22.65
N LEU A 288 -10.31 -9.26 22.04
CA LEU A 288 -11.76 -9.36 21.80
C LEU A 288 -12.55 -9.52 23.09
N GLU A 289 -11.98 -10.12 24.13
CA GLU A 289 -12.56 -10.23 25.47
C GLU A 289 -12.25 -9.01 26.38
N GLY A 290 -11.26 -8.19 25.99
CA GLY A 290 -10.79 -7.01 26.72
C GLY A 290 -10.97 -5.71 25.95
N GLU A 291 -10.01 -4.80 26.08
CA GLU A 291 -9.94 -3.55 25.36
C GLU A 291 -8.79 -3.54 24.37
N THR A 292 -8.98 -2.87 23.23
CA THR A 292 -7.87 -2.59 22.31
C THR A 292 -6.89 -1.65 23.00
N PRO A 293 -5.57 -1.96 23.02
CA PRO A 293 -4.59 -1.04 23.60
C PRO A 293 -4.63 0.33 22.91
N GLU A 294 -4.46 1.40 23.68
CA GLU A 294 -4.61 2.80 23.23
C GLU A 294 -3.76 3.18 22.01
N ALA A 295 -2.64 2.48 21.78
CA ALA A 295 -1.77 2.71 20.63
C ALA A 295 -2.36 2.19 19.30
N PHE A 296 -3.41 1.36 19.35
CA PHE A 296 -3.92 0.64 18.20
C PHE A 296 -5.38 0.99 17.89
N VAL A 297 -5.75 0.74 16.66
CA VAL A 297 -7.12 0.64 16.20
C VAL A 297 -7.36 -0.74 15.61
N ASP A 298 -8.45 -1.38 16.05
CA ASP A 298 -8.87 -2.71 15.64
C ASP A 298 -10.20 -2.64 14.88
N TRP A 299 -10.31 -3.41 13.80
CA TRP A 299 -11.59 -3.54 13.08
C TRP A 299 -11.70 -4.87 12.34
N PHE A 300 -12.93 -5.28 12.08
CA PHE A 300 -13.26 -6.34 11.14
C PHE A 300 -13.54 -5.78 9.77
N ALA A 301 -13.08 -6.48 8.72
CA ALA A 301 -13.34 -6.07 7.35
C ALA A 301 -13.67 -7.24 6.42
N ILE A 302 -14.46 -6.93 5.40
CA ILE A 302 -14.63 -7.70 4.17
C ILE A 302 -14.03 -6.87 3.06
N GLU A 303 -12.89 -7.28 2.54
CA GLU A 303 -12.29 -6.64 1.38
C GLU A 303 -13.04 -7.00 0.11
N ARG A 304 -13.35 -6.00 -0.70
CA ARG A 304 -14.07 -6.16 -1.96
C ARG A 304 -13.29 -5.56 -3.13
N GLY A 305 -13.37 -6.23 -4.28
CA GLY A 305 -12.87 -5.72 -5.55
C GLY A 305 -13.76 -6.19 -6.69
N ASP A 306 -14.13 -5.27 -7.58
CA ASP A 306 -15.02 -5.54 -8.73
C ASP A 306 -16.32 -6.27 -8.36
N GLY A 307 -16.92 -5.88 -7.24
CA GLY A 307 -18.17 -6.46 -6.73
C GLY A 307 -18.05 -7.85 -6.07
N ARG A 308 -16.82 -8.36 -5.89
CA ARG A 308 -16.55 -9.66 -5.25
C ARG A 308 -15.86 -9.47 -3.91
N GLU A 309 -16.15 -10.35 -2.97
CA GLU A 309 -15.40 -10.44 -1.73
C GLU A 309 -14.02 -11.07 -2.05
N LEU A 310 -12.95 -10.41 -1.64
CA LEU A 310 -11.57 -10.83 -1.87
C LEU A 310 -10.95 -11.44 -0.63
N ASP A 311 -11.23 -10.86 0.54
CA ASP A 311 -10.73 -11.34 1.83
C ASP A 311 -11.68 -10.99 2.97
N VAL A 312 -11.57 -11.70 4.07
CA VAL A 312 -12.27 -11.44 5.34
C VAL A 312 -11.23 -11.50 6.44
N GLY A 313 -11.23 -10.50 7.32
CA GLY A 313 -10.20 -10.46 8.35
C GLY A 313 -10.48 -9.55 9.53
N PHE A 314 -9.62 -9.73 10.54
CA PHE A 314 -9.44 -8.89 11.68
C PHE A 314 -8.14 -8.12 11.50
N HIS A 315 -8.20 -6.80 11.58
CA HIS A 315 -7.12 -5.87 11.27
C HIS A 315 -6.74 -5.08 12.52
N ARG A 316 -5.43 -4.89 12.72
CA ARG A 316 -4.86 -4.02 13.75
C ARG A 316 -3.83 -3.09 13.13
N HIS A 317 -3.99 -1.80 13.33
CA HIS A 317 -3.01 -0.80 12.93
C HIS A 317 -2.63 0.10 14.09
N TRP A 318 -1.41 0.60 14.07
CA TRP A 318 -1.02 1.69 14.95
C TRP A 318 -1.84 2.95 14.62
N ILE A 319 -2.28 3.66 15.64
CA ILE A 319 -2.85 5.00 15.45
C ILE A 319 -1.75 5.93 14.96
N ASP A 320 -0.59 5.87 15.63
CA ASP A 320 0.64 6.53 15.18
C ASP A 320 1.69 5.50 14.75
N PRO A 321 1.76 5.14 13.45
CA PRO A 321 2.72 4.15 12.97
C PRO A 321 4.16 4.69 12.94
N THR A 322 4.36 5.98 13.19
CA THR A 322 5.69 6.57 13.24
C THR A 322 6.41 6.30 14.56
N GLU A 323 5.68 5.88 15.61
CA GLU A 323 6.27 5.44 16.88
C GLU A 323 7.17 4.20 16.70
N PRO A 324 6.68 3.04 16.20
CA PRO A 324 7.53 1.89 15.93
C PRO A 324 8.59 2.16 14.85
N PHE A 325 8.32 3.04 13.87
CA PHE A 325 9.31 3.46 12.90
C PHE A 325 10.46 4.23 13.56
N ALA A 326 10.16 5.17 14.44
CA ALA A 326 11.19 5.93 15.15
C ALA A 326 12.07 5.00 15.99
N ALA A 327 11.47 4.12 16.77
CA ALA A 327 12.20 3.15 17.60
C ALA A 327 13.07 2.19 16.77
N ALA A 328 12.56 1.67 15.65
CA ALA A 328 13.28 0.67 14.86
C ALA A 328 14.31 1.28 13.88
N VAL A 329 14.10 2.51 13.39
CA VAL A 329 14.92 3.11 12.32
C VAL A 329 15.61 4.39 12.78
N LEU A 330 14.87 5.36 13.35
CA LEU A 330 15.46 6.68 13.63
C LEU A 330 16.37 6.70 14.85
N GLU A 331 15.97 6.07 15.95
CA GLU A 331 16.77 6.01 17.20
C GLU A 331 18.13 5.33 17.02
N PRO A 332 18.23 4.13 16.36
CA PRO A 332 19.51 3.48 16.20
C PRO A 332 20.38 4.07 15.09
N THR A 333 19.86 5.04 14.32
CA THR A 333 20.60 5.62 13.19
C THR A 333 21.63 6.67 13.64
N HIS A 334 22.71 6.80 12.89
CA HIS A 334 23.68 7.89 13.07
C HIS A 334 23.12 9.22 12.60
N GLY A 335 22.24 9.22 11.60
CA GLY A 335 21.58 10.40 11.10
C GLY A 335 20.61 10.09 9.97
N ALA A 336 19.53 10.87 9.91
CA ALA A 336 18.51 10.80 8.88
C ALA A 336 18.22 12.20 8.32
N VAL A 337 18.08 12.29 7.01
CA VAL A 337 17.54 13.47 6.31
C VAL A 337 16.21 13.07 5.72
N ILE A 338 15.17 13.84 5.99
CA ILE A 338 13.83 13.63 5.45
C ILE A 338 13.46 14.85 4.62
N THR A 339 13.22 14.63 3.34
CA THR A 339 12.91 15.71 2.39
C THR A 339 11.64 15.44 1.62
N SER A 340 10.86 16.49 1.36
CA SER A 340 9.71 16.45 0.47
C SER A 340 9.25 17.84 0.09
N ALA A 341 8.73 18.00 -1.10
CA ALA A 341 8.08 19.25 -1.53
C ALA A 341 6.78 19.53 -0.76
N THR A 342 6.18 18.48 -0.17
CA THR A 342 4.89 18.54 0.52
C THR A 342 4.97 18.01 1.97
N LEU A 343 6.08 18.30 2.66
CA LEU A 343 6.26 17.87 4.06
C LEU A 343 5.30 18.64 4.99
N THR A 344 5.24 19.96 4.87
CA THR A 344 4.30 20.82 5.59
C THR A 344 3.03 21.06 4.78
N ASP A 345 1.91 21.37 5.42
CA ASP A 345 0.60 21.54 4.75
C ASP A 345 0.20 23.01 4.47
N ARG A 346 1.01 23.95 4.92
CA ARG A 346 0.77 25.41 4.78
C ARG A 346 -0.59 25.85 5.33
N SER A 347 -0.84 25.60 6.61
CA SER A 347 -2.07 26.04 7.27
C SER A 347 -2.14 27.56 7.45
N GLY A 348 -1.00 28.25 7.37
CA GLY A 348 -0.79 29.65 7.70
C GLY A 348 -0.12 29.86 9.06
N ASP A 349 0.08 28.79 9.83
CA ASP A 349 0.82 28.76 11.09
C ASP A 349 2.06 27.87 10.92
N ILE A 350 3.22 28.48 10.79
CA ILE A 350 4.48 27.79 10.49
C ILE A 350 4.85 26.76 11.57
N GLU A 351 4.64 27.09 12.84
CA GLU A 351 5.00 26.17 13.93
C GLU A 351 4.10 24.94 13.93
N ARG A 352 2.81 25.13 13.74
CA ARG A 352 1.83 24.07 13.61
C ARG A 352 2.10 23.18 12.39
N ASP A 353 2.49 23.80 11.26
CA ASP A 353 2.82 23.08 10.03
C ASP A 353 4.04 22.15 10.23
N TRP A 354 5.07 22.66 10.91
CA TRP A 354 6.24 21.86 11.25
C TRP A 354 5.91 20.76 12.26
N GLN A 355 5.13 21.06 13.30
CA GLN A 355 4.71 20.05 14.27
C GLN A 355 3.93 18.90 13.61
N ALA A 356 3.03 19.24 12.69
CA ALA A 356 2.29 18.24 11.91
C ALA A 356 3.22 17.40 11.00
N ALA A 357 4.21 18.03 10.38
CA ALA A 357 5.23 17.34 9.58
C ALA A 357 6.07 16.38 10.43
N GLU A 358 6.57 16.85 11.58
CA GLU A 358 7.38 16.09 12.53
C GLU A 358 6.64 14.89 13.11
N THR A 359 5.34 15.05 13.40
CA THR A 359 4.47 13.93 13.78
C THR A 359 4.46 12.87 12.68
N ARG A 360 4.22 13.28 11.43
CA ARG A 360 4.07 12.35 10.30
C ARG A 360 5.36 11.66 9.87
N VAL A 361 6.51 12.17 10.25
CA VAL A 361 7.82 11.56 9.97
C VAL A 361 8.47 10.93 11.20
N GLY A 362 7.80 10.97 12.36
CA GLY A 362 8.24 10.32 13.59
C GLY A 362 9.37 11.02 14.34
N SER A 363 9.76 12.24 13.94
CA SER A 363 10.85 12.95 14.61
C SER A 363 10.47 13.44 16.02
N LEU A 364 9.17 13.57 16.34
CA LEU A 364 8.69 13.89 17.68
C LEU A 364 8.94 12.79 18.72
N HIS A 365 9.19 11.55 18.29
CA HIS A 365 9.52 10.43 19.19
C HIS A 365 10.99 10.43 19.59
N LEU A 366 11.82 11.26 18.96
CA LEU A 366 13.25 11.33 19.26
C LEU A 366 13.51 12.28 20.45
N PRO A 367 14.57 12.02 21.26
CA PRO A 367 14.91 12.85 22.40
C PRO A 367 15.40 14.25 22.01
N ASN A 368 15.93 14.42 20.80
CA ASN A 368 16.42 15.70 20.30
C ASN A 368 15.50 16.25 19.22
N PRO A 369 15.22 17.56 19.20
CA PRO A 369 14.41 18.19 18.17
C PRO A 369 15.06 18.08 16.79
N ALA A 370 14.24 17.97 15.76
CA ALA A 370 14.70 17.94 14.37
C ALA A 370 15.21 19.33 13.93
N ILE A 371 16.23 19.35 13.09
CA ILE A 371 16.66 20.57 12.41
C ILE A 371 15.73 20.81 11.22
N ARG A 372 15.04 21.94 11.23
CA ARG A 372 14.08 22.32 10.19
C ARG A 372 14.76 23.16 9.12
N ALA A 373 14.52 22.85 7.86
CA ALA A 373 15.00 23.63 6.74
C ALA A 373 13.93 23.73 5.65
N GLN A 374 13.80 24.90 5.05
CA GLN A 374 12.90 25.14 3.92
C GLN A 374 13.66 25.85 2.81
N VAL A 375 13.57 25.31 1.60
CA VAL A 375 14.17 25.90 0.40
C VAL A 375 13.05 26.46 -0.46
N PRO A 376 13.09 27.72 -0.89
CA PRO A 376 12.09 28.29 -1.77
C PRO A 376 12.13 27.60 -3.16
N SER A 377 10.97 27.45 -3.76
CA SER A 377 10.87 26.92 -5.12
C SER A 377 11.45 27.92 -6.14
N PRO A 378 12.18 27.47 -7.16
CA PRO A 378 12.70 28.34 -8.22
C PRO A 378 11.64 28.74 -9.26
N PHE A 379 10.41 28.18 -9.19
CA PHE A 379 9.38 28.41 -10.20
C PHE A 379 8.55 29.67 -9.92
N ASP A 380 8.22 30.40 -10.99
CA ASP A 380 7.27 31.52 -10.97
C ASP A 380 5.83 31.01 -11.14
N TYR A 381 5.29 30.43 -10.07
CA TYR A 381 3.94 29.86 -10.10
C TYR A 381 2.85 30.86 -10.51
N PRO A 382 2.85 32.14 -10.10
CA PRO A 382 1.89 33.13 -10.58
C PRO A 382 1.87 33.32 -12.08
N ALA A 383 3.03 33.28 -12.73
CA ALA A 383 3.13 33.36 -14.18
C ALA A 383 2.78 32.03 -14.88
N GLN A 384 3.17 30.90 -14.26
CA GLN A 384 3.08 29.58 -14.85
C GLN A 384 1.76 28.85 -14.59
N THR A 385 0.91 29.32 -13.66
CA THR A 385 -0.29 28.57 -13.28
C THR A 385 -1.55 29.43 -13.15
N ARG A 386 -2.73 28.79 -13.31
CA ARG A 386 -4.04 29.35 -12.97
C ARG A 386 -4.82 28.36 -12.14
N ILE A 387 -5.62 28.84 -11.18
CA ILE A 387 -6.43 28.01 -10.31
C ILE A 387 -7.87 28.50 -10.35
N PHE A 388 -8.79 27.61 -10.71
CA PHE A 388 -10.21 27.89 -10.76
C PHE A 388 -11.01 26.99 -9.82
N VAL A 389 -11.93 27.58 -9.07
CA VAL A 389 -13.00 26.87 -8.36
C VAL A 389 -14.30 27.18 -9.08
N VAL A 390 -14.86 26.18 -9.72
CA VAL A 390 -16.10 26.33 -10.50
C VAL A 390 -17.29 26.36 -9.56
N THR A 391 -18.15 27.38 -9.71
CA THR A 391 -19.20 27.69 -8.73
C THR A 391 -20.60 27.30 -9.18
N ASP A 392 -20.82 27.03 -10.47
CA ASP A 392 -22.12 26.78 -11.09
C ASP A 392 -22.33 25.31 -11.54
N VAL A 393 -21.42 24.41 -11.17
CA VAL A 393 -21.54 22.97 -11.39
C VAL A 393 -21.98 22.27 -10.10
N ARG A 394 -23.06 21.51 -10.18
CA ARG A 394 -23.54 20.69 -9.05
C ARG A 394 -22.70 19.40 -8.97
N LYS A 395 -21.86 19.30 -7.95
CA LYS A 395 -20.93 18.17 -7.77
C LYS A 395 -21.58 16.79 -7.63
N ASP A 396 -22.85 16.73 -7.26
CA ASP A 396 -23.60 15.47 -7.11
C ASP A 396 -24.35 15.08 -8.39
N ASP A 397 -24.40 15.96 -9.38
CA ASP A 397 -24.97 15.74 -10.70
C ASP A 397 -23.86 15.29 -11.68
N LEU A 398 -23.79 13.99 -11.96
CA LEU A 398 -22.74 13.42 -12.83
C LEU A 398 -22.84 13.88 -14.28
N ASP A 399 -24.02 14.34 -14.75
CA ASP A 399 -24.16 14.86 -16.12
C ASP A 399 -23.49 16.24 -16.20
N GLN A 400 -23.68 17.09 -15.21
CA GLN A 400 -23.02 18.39 -15.14
C GLN A 400 -21.50 18.24 -14.94
N VAL A 401 -21.07 17.34 -14.02
CA VAL A 401 -19.65 17.07 -13.81
C VAL A 401 -18.99 16.51 -15.06
N GLY A 402 -19.62 15.56 -15.76
CA GLY A 402 -19.15 15.02 -17.02
C GLY A 402 -19.02 16.08 -18.10
N ALA A 403 -20.05 16.92 -18.29
CA ALA A 403 -20.00 18.03 -19.23
C ALA A 403 -18.85 19.01 -18.89
N ALA A 404 -18.69 19.35 -17.61
CA ALA A 404 -17.61 20.25 -17.18
C ALA A 404 -16.22 19.67 -17.46
N VAL A 405 -15.99 18.38 -17.13
CA VAL A 405 -14.71 17.69 -17.42
C VAL A 405 -14.44 17.67 -18.92
N ARG A 406 -15.43 17.32 -19.74
CA ARG A 406 -15.30 17.31 -21.20
C ARG A 406 -14.89 18.68 -21.76
N GLU A 407 -15.62 19.75 -21.40
CA GLU A 407 -15.33 21.10 -21.91
C GLU A 407 -13.92 21.59 -21.50
N LEU A 408 -13.51 21.30 -20.26
CA LEU A 408 -12.17 21.64 -19.77
C LEU A 408 -11.08 20.85 -20.51
N PHE A 409 -11.29 19.55 -20.75
CA PHE A 409 -10.36 18.70 -21.50
C PHE A 409 -10.21 19.18 -22.96
N LEU A 410 -11.31 19.52 -23.61
CA LEU A 410 -11.29 20.11 -24.96
C LEU A 410 -10.63 21.50 -24.96
N ALA A 411 -10.85 22.31 -23.93
CA ALA A 411 -10.24 23.63 -23.81
C ALA A 411 -8.72 23.57 -23.62
N SER A 412 -8.21 22.54 -22.95
CA SER A 412 -6.76 22.33 -22.78
C SER A 412 -6.09 21.77 -24.05
N GLY A 413 -6.86 21.23 -25.00
CA GLY A 413 -6.32 20.53 -26.17
C GLY A 413 -5.62 19.22 -25.80
N GLY A 414 -6.04 18.55 -24.72
CA GLY A 414 -5.42 17.34 -24.14
C GLY A 414 -4.37 17.65 -23.06
N GLY A 415 -3.52 16.68 -22.72
CA GLY A 415 -2.61 16.76 -21.58
C GLY A 415 -3.37 17.02 -20.28
N ALA A 416 -4.51 16.35 -20.09
CA ALA A 416 -5.45 16.63 -19.02
C ALA A 416 -5.64 15.42 -18.10
N LEU A 417 -5.61 15.67 -16.80
CA LEU A 417 -5.82 14.67 -15.75
C LEU A 417 -7.09 15.00 -14.95
N GLY A 418 -8.08 14.10 -14.97
CA GLY A 418 -9.26 14.16 -14.13
C GLY A 418 -9.06 13.29 -12.88
N LEU A 419 -9.10 13.89 -11.70
CA LEU A 419 -8.94 13.21 -10.41
C LEU A 419 -10.28 13.06 -9.69
N PHE A 420 -10.61 11.82 -9.34
CA PHE A 420 -11.88 11.46 -8.72
C PHE A 420 -11.67 10.88 -7.33
N THR A 421 -12.57 11.25 -6.42
CA THR A 421 -12.57 10.75 -5.04
C THR A 421 -13.20 9.36 -4.88
N ALA A 422 -13.85 8.84 -5.93
CA ALA A 422 -14.46 7.52 -5.93
C ALA A 422 -14.45 6.88 -7.33
N ILE A 423 -14.20 5.57 -7.37
CA ILE A 423 -14.17 4.77 -8.62
C ILE A 423 -15.51 4.83 -9.36
N SER A 424 -16.64 4.77 -8.63
CA SER A 424 -17.98 4.85 -9.21
C SER A 424 -18.22 6.18 -9.94
N ARG A 425 -17.69 7.27 -9.41
CA ARG A 425 -17.78 8.60 -10.04
C ARG A 425 -16.91 8.66 -11.30
N LEU A 426 -15.68 8.17 -11.23
CA LEU A 426 -14.79 8.07 -12.39
C LEU A 426 -15.49 7.28 -13.52
N ARG A 427 -15.97 6.08 -13.23
CA ARG A 427 -16.70 5.24 -14.20
C ARG A 427 -17.97 5.94 -14.74
N GLY A 428 -18.66 6.66 -13.87
CA GLY A 428 -19.86 7.44 -14.23
C GLY A 428 -19.56 8.58 -15.20
N VAL A 429 -18.49 9.33 -14.98
CA VAL A 429 -18.03 10.40 -15.87
C VAL A 429 -17.47 9.83 -17.16
N HIS A 430 -16.61 8.80 -17.10
CA HIS A 430 -16.06 8.14 -18.29
C HIS A 430 -17.15 7.76 -19.29
N ARG A 431 -18.23 7.08 -18.86
CA ARG A 431 -19.35 6.68 -19.74
C ARG A 431 -20.02 7.85 -20.47
N ARG A 432 -19.92 9.05 -19.92
CA ARG A 432 -20.57 10.26 -20.47
C ARG A 432 -19.67 11.01 -21.47
N ILE A 433 -18.34 10.94 -21.26
CA ILE A 433 -17.41 11.77 -22.02
C ILE A 433 -16.59 11.00 -23.05
N ALA A 434 -16.51 9.67 -22.96
CA ALA A 434 -15.69 8.86 -23.84
C ALA A 434 -16.07 9.03 -25.32
N GLY A 435 -17.36 8.85 -25.69
CA GLY A 435 -17.82 9.05 -27.05
C GLY A 435 -17.59 10.48 -27.58
N PRO A 436 -18.06 11.52 -26.87
CA PRO A 436 -17.84 12.91 -27.29
C PRO A 436 -16.36 13.33 -27.41
N LEU A 437 -15.45 12.78 -26.59
CA LEU A 437 -14.02 13.05 -26.73
C LEU A 437 -13.41 12.30 -27.91
N ASP A 438 -13.83 11.07 -28.17
CA ASP A 438 -13.40 10.29 -29.34
C ASP A 438 -13.85 10.99 -30.64
N GLU A 439 -15.11 11.48 -30.72
CA GLU A 439 -15.61 12.29 -31.82
C GLU A 439 -14.80 13.58 -32.05
N ALA A 440 -14.25 14.15 -30.98
CA ALA A 440 -13.37 15.32 -31.05
C ALA A 440 -11.90 14.97 -31.32
N GLY A 441 -11.56 13.68 -31.45
CA GLY A 441 -10.20 13.21 -31.70
C GLY A 441 -9.29 13.25 -30.45
N ALA A 442 -9.85 13.34 -29.24
CA ALA A 442 -9.11 13.37 -27.97
C ALA A 442 -9.08 11.96 -27.34
N ALA A 443 -7.89 11.36 -27.27
CA ALA A 443 -7.71 10.06 -26.64
C ALA A 443 -7.98 10.14 -25.13
N LEU A 444 -8.83 9.23 -24.62
CA LEU A 444 -9.19 9.15 -23.21
C LEU A 444 -8.74 7.82 -22.61
N LEU A 445 -7.86 7.89 -21.61
CA LEU A 445 -7.42 6.77 -20.79
C LEU A 445 -8.15 6.81 -19.44
N ALA A 446 -8.49 5.67 -18.86
CA ALA A 446 -9.23 5.65 -17.62
C ALA A 446 -8.82 4.48 -16.70
N GLN A 447 -8.31 4.80 -15.51
CA GLN A 447 -8.06 3.83 -14.45
C GLN A 447 -9.37 3.11 -14.08
N HIS A 448 -9.30 1.81 -13.77
CA HIS A 448 -10.45 0.95 -13.43
C HIS A 448 -11.46 0.73 -14.58
N VAL A 449 -11.14 1.16 -15.79
CA VAL A 449 -11.97 0.95 -17.00
C VAL A 449 -11.18 0.20 -18.06
N ASP A 450 -9.97 0.66 -18.41
CA ASP A 450 -9.20 0.12 -19.54
C ASP A 450 -8.47 -1.20 -19.25
N GLY A 451 -8.57 -1.72 -18.03
CA GLY A 451 -7.94 -3.00 -17.66
C GLY A 451 -6.41 -2.95 -17.59
N LEU A 452 -5.80 -1.77 -17.70
CA LEU A 452 -4.36 -1.54 -17.60
C LEU A 452 -3.99 -1.16 -16.15
N ASP A 453 -2.76 -1.48 -15.74
CA ASP A 453 -2.23 -0.99 -14.47
C ASP A 453 -1.87 0.50 -14.54
N VAL A 454 -1.73 1.13 -13.36
CA VAL A 454 -1.51 2.57 -13.24
C VAL A 454 -0.21 3.00 -13.93
N SER A 455 0.86 2.21 -13.82
CA SER A 455 2.15 2.57 -14.42
C SER A 455 2.09 2.59 -15.94
N THR A 456 1.45 1.58 -16.53
CA THR A 456 1.21 1.53 -18.00
C THR A 456 0.34 2.68 -18.48
N LEU A 457 -0.75 3.00 -17.76
CA LEU A 457 -1.60 4.15 -18.11
C LEU A 457 -0.82 5.47 -18.07
N VAL A 458 0.03 5.68 -17.06
CA VAL A 458 0.87 6.87 -16.92
C VAL A 458 1.93 6.94 -18.01
N GLU A 459 2.53 5.81 -18.42
CA GLU A 459 3.50 5.77 -19.52
C GLU A 459 2.86 6.11 -20.87
N ILE A 460 1.67 5.59 -21.16
CA ILE A 460 0.92 5.95 -22.37
C ILE A 460 0.57 7.44 -22.33
N PHE A 461 0.02 7.93 -21.23
CA PHE A 461 -0.32 9.34 -21.03
C PHE A 461 0.89 10.27 -21.19
N ARG A 462 2.08 9.84 -20.76
CA ARG A 462 3.34 10.58 -20.95
C ARG A 462 3.76 10.63 -22.41
N ALA A 463 3.61 9.52 -23.14
CA ALA A 463 4.01 9.40 -24.53
C ALA A 463 3.07 10.13 -25.49
N GLU A 464 1.77 10.12 -25.19
CA GLU A 464 0.72 10.75 -25.99
C GLU A 464 0.36 12.12 -25.43
N THR A 465 1.06 13.17 -25.88
CA THR A 465 1.02 14.53 -25.31
C THR A 465 -0.36 15.18 -25.27
N ASP A 466 -1.27 14.78 -26.15
CA ASP A 466 -2.62 15.35 -26.26
C ASP A 466 -3.70 14.38 -25.76
N SER A 467 -3.32 13.31 -25.07
CA SER A 467 -4.26 12.41 -24.42
C SER A 467 -4.83 12.97 -23.11
N CYS A 468 -5.92 12.39 -22.65
CA CYS A 468 -6.56 12.68 -21.36
C CYS A 468 -6.55 11.42 -20.49
N LEU A 469 -6.44 11.59 -19.16
CA LEU A 469 -6.43 10.48 -18.22
C LEU A 469 -7.43 10.74 -17.09
N LEU A 470 -8.27 9.74 -16.77
CA LEU A 470 -9.08 9.73 -15.54
C LEU A 470 -8.45 8.79 -14.50
N GLY A 471 -8.28 9.27 -13.29
CA GLY A 471 -7.68 8.50 -12.21
C GLY A 471 -8.19 8.85 -10.81
N THR A 472 -7.72 8.09 -9.85
CA THR A 472 -7.94 8.28 -8.41
C THR A 472 -6.62 8.67 -7.71
N ASP A 473 -6.57 8.61 -6.39
CA ASP A 473 -5.38 8.93 -5.60
C ASP A 473 -4.11 8.17 -6.07
N ALA A 474 -4.25 6.92 -6.52
CA ALA A 474 -3.11 6.14 -7.01
C ALA A 474 -2.46 6.73 -8.29
N VAL A 475 -3.26 7.30 -9.18
CA VAL A 475 -2.74 8.03 -10.35
C VAL A 475 -2.09 9.34 -9.91
N ARG A 476 -2.73 10.09 -9.00
CA ARG A 476 -2.17 11.35 -8.47
C ARG A 476 -0.75 11.17 -7.95
N ASP A 477 -0.50 10.10 -7.18
CA ASP A 477 0.79 9.84 -6.55
C ASP A 477 1.83 9.30 -7.56
N GLY A 478 1.39 8.54 -8.57
CA GLY A 478 2.25 7.91 -9.58
C GLY A 478 2.57 8.76 -10.81
N VAL A 479 1.87 9.88 -11.05
CA VAL A 479 2.09 10.71 -12.24
C VAL A 479 3.33 11.59 -12.09
N ASP A 480 4.37 11.29 -12.85
CA ASP A 480 5.50 12.17 -13.11
C ASP A 480 5.63 12.42 -14.62
N VAL A 481 4.89 13.42 -15.11
CA VAL A 481 4.74 13.72 -16.53
C VAL A 481 5.04 15.20 -16.75
N PRO A 482 6.28 15.54 -17.14
CA PRO A 482 6.66 16.93 -17.39
C PRO A 482 6.18 17.43 -18.76
N GLY A 483 6.04 18.74 -18.88
CA GLY A 483 5.76 19.42 -20.13
C GLY A 483 4.31 19.32 -20.58
N ARG A 484 4.10 19.34 -21.89
CA ARG A 484 2.77 19.42 -22.51
C ARG A 484 1.86 18.22 -22.21
N SER A 485 2.40 17.09 -21.80
CA SER A 485 1.60 15.90 -21.49
C SER A 485 0.76 16.05 -20.22
N LEU A 486 1.06 17.03 -19.34
CA LEU A 486 0.21 17.38 -18.20
C LEU A 486 0.13 18.89 -18.00
N ARG A 487 -0.91 19.50 -18.53
CA ARG A 487 -1.15 20.96 -18.47
C ARG A 487 -2.49 21.35 -17.82
N LEU A 488 -3.35 20.37 -17.56
CA LEU A 488 -4.61 20.58 -16.85
C LEU A 488 -4.84 19.48 -15.82
N ILE A 489 -5.19 19.87 -14.60
CA ILE A 489 -5.71 18.95 -13.57
C ILE A 489 -7.12 19.40 -13.19
N VAL A 490 -8.06 18.47 -13.23
CA VAL A 490 -9.45 18.70 -12.81
C VAL A 490 -9.79 17.77 -11.65
N PHE A 491 -10.09 18.33 -10.47
CA PHE A 491 -10.67 17.58 -9.36
C PHE A 491 -12.20 17.63 -9.42
N ASP A 492 -12.85 16.49 -9.26
CA ASP A 492 -14.30 16.38 -9.23
C ASP A 492 -14.92 17.00 -7.97
N ARG A 493 -14.22 16.94 -6.84
CA ARG A 493 -14.57 17.54 -5.55
C ARG A 493 -13.38 17.68 -4.62
N VAL A 494 -13.54 18.40 -3.52
CA VAL A 494 -12.52 18.49 -2.47
C VAL A 494 -12.16 17.10 -1.96
N PRO A 495 -10.86 16.71 -1.95
CA PRO A 495 -10.41 15.36 -1.61
C PRO A 495 -10.34 15.10 -0.09
N TRP A 496 -11.49 15.21 0.60
CA TRP A 496 -11.56 14.89 2.02
C TRP A 496 -11.16 13.45 2.29
N PRO A 497 -10.51 13.16 3.43
CA PRO A 497 -10.25 11.78 3.84
C PRO A 497 -11.54 10.98 3.94
N ARG A 498 -11.46 9.69 3.62
CA ARG A 498 -12.59 8.78 3.85
C ARG A 498 -12.73 8.52 5.35
N PRO A 499 -13.95 8.62 5.92
CA PRO A 499 -14.17 8.41 7.35
C PRO A 499 -14.26 6.91 7.71
N ASP A 500 -13.20 6.12 7.37
CA ASP A 500 -13.04 4.75 7.84
C ASP A 500 -12.65 4.70 9.33
N LEU A 501 -12.70 3.51 9.95
CA LEU A 501 -12.44 3.35 11.38
C LEU A 501 -11.01 3.77 11.76
N ARG A 502 -10.04 3.44 10.91
CA ARG A 502 -8.65 3.87 11.08
C ARG A 502 -8.52 5.39 11.05
N HIS A 503 -9.16 6.02 10.05
CA HIS A 503 -9.14 7.49 9.96
C HIS A 503 -9.85 8.15 11.15
N LYS A 504 -10.97 7.60 11.62
CA LYS A 504 -11.67 8.12 12.82
C LYS A 504 -10.76 8.11 14.05
N ALA A 505 -10.08 7.00 14.33
CA ALA A 505 -9.16 6.89 15.45
C ALA A 505 -8.00 7.90 15.33
N ARG A 506 -7.39 8.03 14.16
CA ARG A 506 -6.33 9.03 13.90
C ARG A 506 -6.83 10.47 14.01
N ARG A 507 -8.02 10.72 13.51
CA ARG A 507 -8.66 12.04 13.63
C ARG A 507 -8.86 12.45 15.08
N GLU A 508 -9.28 11.56 15.95
CA GLU A 508 -9.41 11.80 17.39
C GLU A 508 -8.04 12.07 18.04
N ARG A 509 -7.02 11.30 17.68
CA ARG A 509 -5.66 11.42 18.23
C ARG A 509 -4.94 12.68 17.77
N PHE A 510 -5.08 13.08 16.49
CA PHE A 510 -4.29 14.15 15.86
C PHE A 510 -5.02 15.48 15.70
N GLY A 511 -6.07 15.75 16.46
CA GLY A 511 -6.68 17.07 16.55
C GLY A 511 -7.94 17.27 15.71
N GLY A 512 -8.69 16.22 15.44
CA GLY A 512 -10.04 16.30 14.89
C GLY A 512 -10.11 16.88 13.48
N ARG A 513 -10.93 17.89 13.29
CA ARG A 513 -11.10 18.55 12.00
C ARG A 513 -9.81 19.13 11.41
N ALA A 514 -8.89 19.55 12.26
CA ALA A 514 -7.61 20.11 11.83
C ALA A 514 -6.75 19.04 11.10
N TYR A 515 -6.82 17.79 11.55
CA TYR A 515 -6.17 16.66 10.89
C TYR A 515 -6.78 16.39 9.49
N ASP A 516 -8.12 16.41 9.36
CA ASP A 516 -8.79 16.26 8.07
C ASP A 516 -8.37 17.37 7.10
N GLU A 517 -8.31 18.61 7.57
CA GLU A 517 -7.92 19.77 6.78
C GLU A 517 -6.45 19.71 6.34
N MET A 518 -5.56 19.28 7.24
CA MET A 518 -4.15 19.06 6.92
C MET A 518 -4.00 18.05 5.78
N LEU A 519 -4.63 16.87 5.90
CA LEU A 519 -4.56 15.83 4.87
C LEU A 519 -5.14 16.31 3.53
N THR A 520 -6.22 17.08 3.58
CA THR A 520 -6.84 17.65 2.38
C THR A 520 -5.91 18.65 1.69
N ARG A 521 -5.27 19.57 2.46
CA ARG A 521 -4.28 20.52 1.90
C ARG A 521 -3.09 19.77 1.30
N LEU A 522 -2.57 18.75 1.96
CA LEU A 522 -1.47 17.94 1.42
C LEU A 522 -1.84 17.30 0.09
N LYS A 523 -3.04 16.72 -0.03
CA LYS A 523 -3.53 16.13 -1.30
C LYS A 523 -3.65 17.18 -2.42
N LEU A 524 -4.18 18.36 -2.12
CA LEU A 524 -4.27 19.45 -3.10
C LEU A 524 -2.88 19.93 -3.54
N ARG A 525 -1.94 20.09 -2.60
CA ARG A 525 -0.55 20.48 -2.90
C ARG A 525 0.18 19.43 -3.75
N GLN A 526 0.03 18.16 -3.43
CA GLN A 526 0.64 17.07 -4.20
C GLN A 526 0.14 17.06 -5.64
N ALA A 527 -1.17 17.20 -5.83
CA ALA A 527 -1.75 17.26 -7.17
C ALA A 527 -1.30 18.51 -7.93
N PHE A 528 -1.37 19.69 -7.30
CA PHE A 528 -0.91 20.93 -7.91
C PHE A 528 0.58 20.86 -8.32
N GLY A 529 1.43 20.30 -7.46
CA GLY A 529 2.86 20.15 -7.71
C GLY A 529 3.21 19.27 -8.93
N ARG A 530 2.23 18.60 -9.54
CA ARG A 530 2.41 17.84 -10.78
C ARG A 530 2.38 18.72 -12.03
N LEU A 531 1.81 19.94 -11.96
CA LEU A 531 1.64 20.82 -13.12
C LEU A 531 2.93 21.50 -13.58
N VAL A 532 3.84 21.85 -12.67
CA VAL A 532 5.07 22.57 -13.00
C VAL A 532 6.27 21.75 -12.55
N ARG A 533 7.03 21.24 -13.53
CA ARG A 533 8.23 20.43 -13.37
C ARG A 533 9.46 21.08 -14.00
N ARG A 534 9.23 21.97 -14.95
CA ARG A 534 10.26 22.71 -15.70
C ARG A 534 9.96 24.19 -15.70
N ALA A 535 10.96 24.98 -16.02
CA ALA A 535 10.84 26.44 -16.04
C ALA A 535 9.88 26.97 -17.13
N ASP A 536 9.62 26.17 -18.17
CA ASP A 536 8.73 26.47 -19.29
C ASP A 536 7.35 25.80 -19.18
N ASP A 537 7.10 25.03 -18.12
CA ASP A 537 5.79 24.40 -17.93
C ASP A 537 4.73 25.46 -17.59
N GLN A 538 3.54 25.26 -18.13
CA GLN A 538 2.34 26.01 -17.79
C GLN A 538 1.21 25.04 -17.46
N GLY A 539 0.39 25.38 -16.44
CA GLY A 539 -0.68 24.50 -16.04
C GLY A 539 -1.88 25.18 -15.41
N VAL A 540 -3.02 24.53 -15.55
CA VAL A 540 -4.30 24.98 -14.96
C VAL A 540 -4.79 23.92 -13.98
N PHE A 541 -5.22 24.37 -12.80
CA PHE A 541 -5.83 23.53 -11.79
C PHE A 541 -7.30 23.93 -11.61
N VAL A 542 -8.20 22.99 -11.78
CA VAL A 542 -9.64 23.25 -11.67
C VAL A 542 -10.25 22.34 -10.61
N LEU A 543 -11.05 22.91 -9.72
CA LEU A 543 -11.86 22.18 -8.75
C LEU A 543 -13.36 22.38 -9.03
N LEU A 544 -14.06 21.28 -9.30
CA LEU A 544 -15.52 21.29 -9.58
C LEU A 544 -16.34 21.15 -8.27
N ASP A 545 -15.91 21.82 -7.19
CA ASP A 545 -16.62 21.81 -5.92
C ASP A 545 -16.79 23.25 -5.40
N PRO A 546 -17.97 23.85 -5.57
CA PRO A 546 -18.24 25.20 -5.10
C PRO A 546 -18.11 25.35 -3.58
N MET A 547 -18.17 24.24 -2.83
CA MET A 547 -18.08 24.22 -1.37
C MET A 547 -16.63 24.18 -0.85
N MET A 548 -15.61 24.30 -1.72
CA MET A 548 -14.23 24.38 -1.26
C MET A 548 -14.05 25.51 -0.23
N PRO A 549 -13.59 25.20 1.01
CA PRO A 549 -13.36 26.23 2.01
C PRO A 549 -12.26 27.21 1.57
N SER A 550 -12.47 28.52 1.78
CA SER A 550 -11.51 29.56 1.39
C SER A 550 -10.12 29.36 2.03
N ARG A 551 -10.08 28.80 3.25
CA ARG A 551 -8.82 28.48 3.95
C ARG A 551 -7.97 27.41 3.26
N PHE A 552 -8.48 26.70 2.25
CA PHE A 552 -7.67 25.78 1.44
C PHE A 552 -6.92 26.49 0.30
N ALA A 553 -7.15 27.76 0.09
CA ALA A 553 -6.32 28.56 -0.82
C ALA A 553 -4.83 28.54 -0.41
N SER A 554 -4.55 28.43 0.88
CA SER A 554 -3.16 28.30 1.39
C SER A 554 -2.44 27.01 0.97
N ALA A 555 -3.15 26.00 0.48
CA ALA A 555 -2.54 24.79 -0.06
C ALA A 555 -1.73 25.08 -1.34
N PHE A 556 -2.03 26.14 -2.04
CA PHE A 556 -1.37 26.55 -3.27
C PHE A 556 -0.18 27.49 -3.00
N PRO A 557 0.76 27.65 -3.96
CA PRO A 557 1.90 28.54 -3.77
C PRO A 557 1.49 29.98 -3.52
N GLU A 558 2.33 30.69 -2.78
CA GLU A 558 2.13 32.11 -2.51
C GLU A 558 2.12 32.91 -3.83
N GLY A 559 1.24 33.91 -3.90
CA GLY A 559 1.08 34.76 -5.09
C GLY A 559 0.16 34.16 -6.18
N VAL A 560 -0.22 32.87 -6.10
CA VAL A 560 -1.19 32.29 -7.05
C VAL A 560 -2.61 32.54 -6.56
N GLU A 561 -3.39 33.26 -7.36
CA GLU A 561 -4.79 33.57 -7.03
C GLU A 561 -5.70 32.37 -7.30
N VAL A 562 -6.55 32.05 -6.31
CA VAL A 562 -7.63 31.06 -6.46
C VAL A 562 -8.90 31.78 -6.87
N GLN A 563 -9.25 31.71 -8.15
CA GLN A 563 -10.40 32.41 -8.73
C GLN A 563 -11.67 31.55 -8.63
N ARG A 564 -12.75 32.16 -8.15
CA ARG A 564 -14.09 31.54 -8.11
C ARG A 564 -14.90 32.05 -9.28
N VAL A 565 -15.09 31.18 -10.28
CA VAL A 565 -15.71 31.56 -11.56
C VAL A 565 -16.77 30.55 -12.00
N GLY A 566 -17.60 30.92 -12.96
CA GLY A 566 -18.49 29.99 -13.65
C GLY A 566 -17.72 29.09 -14.63
N LEU A 567 -18.32 27.95 -14.99
CA LEU A 567 -17.69 26.98 -15.91
C LEU A 567 -17.30 27.61 -17.24
N ALA A 568 -18.17 28.41 -17.84
CA ALA A 568 -17.89 29.05 -19.14
C ALA A 568 -16.63 29.94 -19.09
N GLU A 569 -16.47 30.68 -18.01
CA GLU A 569 -15.31 31.53 -17.78
C GLU A 569 -14.04 30.70 -17.53
N ALA A 570 -14.11 29.63 -16.70
CA ALA A 570 -13.01 28.72 -16.46
C ALA A 570 -12.52 28.07 -17.75
N VAL A 571 -13.42 27.63 -18.62
CA VAL A 571 -13.12 27.06 -19.95
C VAL A 571 -12.45 28.09 -20.85
N ALA A 572 -12.97 29.31 -20.94
CA ALA A 572 -12.41 30.38 -21.76
C ALA A 572 -11.01 30.77 -21.31
N GLN A 573 -10.79 30.95 -20.01
CA GLN A 573 -9.49 31.31 -19.43
C GLN A 573 -8.48 30.14 -19.57
N THR A 574 -8.92 28.89 -19.38
CA THR A 574 -8.07 27.70 -19.60
C THR A 574 -7.56 27.66 -21.03
N ARG A 575 -8.45 27.83 -22.01
CA ARG A 575 -8.09 27.86 -23.43
C ARG A 575 -7.10 28.99 -23.73
N ALA A 576 -7.41 30.19 -23.30
CA ALA A 576 -6.56 31.37 -23.55
C ALA A 576 -5.15 31.21 -22.93
N PHE A 577 -5.07 30.64 -21.71
CA PHE A 577 -3.80 30.48 -21.01
C PHE A 577 -2.91 29.37 -21.58
N LEU A 578 -3.50 28.25 -22.02
CA LEU A 578 -2.77 27.09 -22.52
C LEU A 578 -2.52 27.08 -24.05
N THR A 579 -3.19 27.97 -24.79
CA THR A 579 -2.90 28.15 -26.22
C THR A 579 -1.62 28.96 -26.36
N PRO A 580 -0.59 28.46 -27.09
CA PRO A 580 0.62 29.22 -27.31
C PRO A 580 0.25 30.57 -27.99
N SER A 581 0.82 31.66 -27.50
CA SER A 581 0.77 32.92 -28.26
C SER A 581 1.43 32.73 -29.63
N PRO A 582 0.83 33.20 -30.72
CA PRO A 582 1.33 32.99 -32.07
C PRO A 582 2.72 33.60 -32.28
#